data_d9a689a58687416a088df47d66cf168e
#
_entry.id   d9a689a58687416a088df47d66cf168e
#
_cell.length_a   1.000
_cell.length_b   1.000
_cell.length_c   1.000
_cell.angle_alpha   90.00
_cell.angle_beta   90.00
_cell.angle_gamma   90.00
#
_symmetry.space_group_name_H-M   'P 1'
#
loop_
_entity.id
_entity.type
_entity.pdbx_description
1 polymer ?
#
loop_
_entity_poly.entity_id
_entity_poly.type
_entity_poly.pdbx_seq_one_letter_code
_entity_poly.pdbx_strand_id
1 'polypeptide(L)'
;MATKYVFVTGGVVSGLGKGITAASLGRLLKMRGYKVTIQKFDPYINVDPGTMSPYQHGEVFVTDDGAETDLDLGHYERFIDENLSKYSNVTTGKIYWTVLNKEIGRAHV
;
A
#
# COMPACT_ATOMS: atom_id res chain seq x y z
N MET A 1 13.33 -1.01 -19.66
CA MET A 1 11.96 -1.48 -19.87
C MET A 1 10.98 -0.61 -19.08
N ALA A 2 9.86 -0.31 -19.71
CA ALA A 2 8.85 0.50 -19.04
C ALA A 2 8.09 -0.33 -17.99
N THR A 3 7.87 0.26 -16.82
CA THR A 3 7.01 -0.33 -15.80
C THR A 3 5.56 -0.29 -16.26
N LYS A 4 4.86 -1.40 -16.08
CA LYS A 4 3.43 -1.47 -16.34
C LYS A 4 2.67 -1.46 -15.02
N TYR A 5 1.53 -0.77 -15.01
CA TYR A 5 0.70 -0.61 -13.83
C TYR A 5 -0.62 -1.32 -14.04
N VAL A 6 -1.03 -2.11 -13.06
CA VAL A 6 -2.32 -2.78 -13.05
C VAL A 6 -3.07 -2.31 -11.81
N PHE A 7 -4.26 -1.74 -12.01
CA PHE A 7 -5.08 -1.24 -10.92
C PHE A 7 -6.21 -2.24 -10.64
N VAL A 8 -6.27 -2.69 -9.39
CA VAL A 8 -7.35 -3.57 -8.94
C VAL A 8 -8.29 -2.72 -8.10
N THR A 9 -9.50 -2.53 -8.59
CA THR A 9 -10.53 -1.73 -7.93
C THR A 9 -11.77 -2.56 -7.71
N GLY A 10 -12.62 -2.13 -6.80
CA GLY A 10 -13.87 -2.83 -6.51
C GLY A 10 -14.76 -1.98 -5.63
N GLY A 11 -15.89 -2.55 -5.23
CA GLY A 11 -16.84 -1.89 -4.36
C GLY A 11 -16.26 -1.61 -2.98
N VAL A 12 -16.94 -0.72 -2.24
CA VAL A 12 -16.51 -0.30 -0.90
C VAL A 12 -16.74 -1.35 0.18
N VAL A 13 -17.42 -2.44 -0.14
CA VAL A 13 -17.72 -3.50 0.83
C VAL A 13 -16.48 -4.36 1.04
N SER A 14 -16.06 -4.46 2.30
CA SER A 14 -14.99 -5.37 2.70
C SER A 14 -15.42 -6.81 2.45
N GLY A 15 -14.46 -7.67 2.14
CA GLY A 15 -14.72 -9.09 1.93
C GLY A 15 -15.06 -9.49 0.50
N LEU A 16 -15.01 -8.56 -0.45
CA LEU A 16 -15.17 -8.89 -1.86
C LEU A 16 -13.95 -9.58 -2.47
N GLY A 17 -12.87 -9.71 -1.69
CA GLY A 17 -11.68 -10.42 -2.14
C GLY A 17 -10.75 -9.61 -3.03
N LYS A 18 -10.84 -8.28 -3.03
CA LYS A 18 -9.95 -7.43 -3.83
C LYS A 18 -8.48 -7.67 -3.50
N GLY A 19 -8.15 -7.72 -2.21
CA GLY A 19 -6.77 -7.95 -1.76
C GLY A 19 -6.25 -9.31 -2.19
N ILE A 20 -7.06 -10.34 -2.03
CA ILE A 20 -6.70 -11.71 -2.45
C ILE A 20 -6.55 -11.77 -3.96
N THR A 21 -7.44 -11.11 -4.71
CA THR A 21 -7.35 -11.05 -6.17
C THR A 21 -6.06 -10.38 -6.62
N ALA A 22 -5.72 -9.25 -6.02
CA ALA A 22 -4.49 -8.52 -6.35
C ALA A 22 -3.25 -9.35 -6.01
N ALA A 23 -3.23 -9.98 -4.84
CA ALA A 23 -2.12 -10.82 -4.41
C ALA A 23 -1.95 -12.04 -5.33
N SER A 24 -3.05 -12.68 -5.70
CA SER A 24 -3.05 -13.83 -6.60
C SER A 24 -2.56 -13.45 -8.00
N LEU A 25 -3.00 -12.32 -8.52
CA LEU A 25 -2.53 -11.81 -9.81
C LEU A 25 -1.03 -11.54 -9.76
N GLY A 26 -0.55 -10.89 -8.70
CA GLY A 26 0.87 -10.65 -8.50
C GLY A 26 1.67 -11.95 -8.49
N ARG A 27 1.19 -12.97 -7.80
CA ARG A 27 1.83 -14.28 -7.76
C ARG A 27 1.90 -14.91 -9.15
N LEU A 28 0.80 -14.88 -9.89
CA LEU A 28 0.76 -15.46 -11.24
C LEU A 28 1.72 -14.75 -12.18
N LEU A 29 1.79 -13.41 -12.11
CA LEU A 29 2.73 -12.66 -12.93
C LEU A 29 4.17 -12.97 -12.57
N LYS A 30 4.47 -13.11 -11.27
CA LYS A 30 5.81 -13.47 -10.82
C LYS A 30 6.20 -14.85 -11.30
N MET A 31 5.29 -15.80 -11.28
CA MET A 31 5.53 -17.15 -11.79
C MET A 31 5.83 -17.17 -13.28
N ARG A 32 5.39 -16.16 -14.02
CA ARG A 32 5.70 -16.00 -15.45
C ARG A 32 6.99 -15.24 -15.71
N GLY A 33 7.75 -14.93 -14.67
CA GLY A 33 9.06 -14.29 -14.81
C GLY A 33 9.07 -12.77 -14.72
N TYR A 34 7.93 -12.15 -14.42
CA TYR A 34 7.89 -10.70 -14.25
C TYR A 34 8.39 -10.30 -12.86
N LYS A 35 8.98 -9.12 -12.78
CA LYS A 35 9.26 -8.48 -11.48
C LYS A 35 7.98 -7.76 -11.04
N VAL A 36 7.48 -8.11 -9.86
CA VAL A 36 6.20 -7.62 -9.37
C VAL A 36 6.36 -7.00 -8.01
N THR A 37 5.75 -5.85 -7.81
CA THR A 37 5.50 -5.29 -6.48
C THR A 37 4.03 -4.91 -6.38
N ILE A 38 3.55 -4.77 -5.16
CA ILE A 38 2.15 -4.43 -4.90
C ILE A 38 2.13 -3.19 -4.03
N GLN A 39 1.23 -2.27 -4.37
CA GLN A 39 0.97 -1.08 -3.57
C GLN A 39 -0.49 -1.06 -3.17
N LYS A 40 -0.75 -0.72 -1.93
CA LYS A 40 -2.11 -0.56 -1.43
C LYS A 40 -2.40 0.91 -1.18
N PHE A 41 -3.54 1.38 -1.66
CA PHE A 41 -4.02 2.73 -1.42
C PHE A 41 -5.16 2.67 -0.41
N ASP A 42 -5.01 3.37 0.69
CA ASP A 42 -6.02 3.45 1.74
C ASP A 42 -6.53 4.90 1.84
N PRO A 43 -7.85 5.09 2.03
CA PRO A 43 -8.44 6.43 2.07
C PRO A 43 -8.25 7.14 3.42
N TYR A 44 -7.37 6.66 4.28
CA TYR A 44 -7.17 7.22 5.61
C TYR A 44 -6.57 8.62 5.52
N ILE A 45 -7.06 9.53 6.36
CA ILE A 45 -6.48 10.86 6.52
C ILE A 45 -5.17 10.78 7.30
N ASN A 46 -5.02 9.79 8.17
CA ASN A 46 -3.79 9.56 8.90
C ASN A 46 -2.65 9.25 7.93
N VAL A 47 -1.44 9.75 8.25
CA VAL A 47 -0.26 9.50 7.42
C VAL A 47 0.07 8.01 7.43
N ASP A 48 0.02 7.38 8.61
CA ASP A 48 0.27 5.96 8.78
C ASP A 48 -0.91 5.29 9.48
N PRO A 49 -1.27 4.05 9.11
CA PRO A 49 -2.30 3.30 9.81
C PRO A 49 -2.01 3.12 11.30
N GLY A 50 -0.73 3.04 11.70
CA GLY A 50 -0.33 2.88 13.08
C GLY A 50 -0.68 4.06 13.99
N THR A 51 -0.97 5.25 13.43
CA THR A 51 -1.43 6.42 14.19
C THR A 51 -2.93 6.39 14.47
N MET A 52 -3.66 5.46 13.87
CA MET A 52 -5.10 5.27 14.10
C MET A 52 -5.31 4.39 15.32
N SER A 53 -6.48 4.51 15.96
CA SER A 53 -6.82 3.60 17.05
C SER A 53 -7.02 2.18 16.53
N PRO A 54 -6.79 1.15 17.36
CA PRO A 54 -7.04 -0.23 16.95
C PRO A 54 -8.48 -0.51 16.51
N TYR A 55 -9.43 0.29 16.99
CA TYR A 55 -10.82 0.16 16.57
C TYR A 55 -11.05 0.64 15.14
N GLN A 56 -10.16 1.47 14.61
CA GLN A 56 -10.28 2.03 13.26
C GLN A 56 -9.55 1.20 12.22
N HIS A 57 -8.37 0.67 12.54
CA HIS A 57 -7.54 -0.04 11.56
C HIS A 57 -7.30 -1.52 11.91
N GLY A 58 -7.61 -1.95 13.15
CA GLY A 58 -7.27 -3.28 13.62
C GLY A 58 -5.78 -3.42 13.88
N GLU A 59 -5.19 -4.52 13.42
CA GLU A 59 -3.76 -4.77 13.56
C GLU A 59 -2.97 -4.08 12.45
N VAL A 60 -1.70 -3.83 12.70
CA VAL A 60 -0.79 -3.28 11.70
C VAL A 60 0.24 -4.35 11.32
N PHE A 61 0.76 -4.23 10.11
CA PHE A 61 1.91 -4.99 9.65
C PHE A 61 3.13 -4.07 9.64
N VAL A 62 4.25 -4.55 10.16
CA VAL A 62 5.51 -3.81 10.16
C VAL A 62 6.36 -4.33 9.00
N THR A 63 6.71 -3.45 8.09
CA THR A 63 7.57 -3.79 6.95
C THR A 63 9.03 -3.96 7.38
N ASP A 64 9.83 -4.49 6.48
CA ASP A 64 11.25 -4.74 6.75
C ASP A 64 12.01 -3.45 7.09
N ASP A 65 11.58 -2.32 6.55
CA ASP A 65 12.15 -1.00 6.85
C ASP A 65 11.51 -0.31 8.09
N GLY A 66 10.72 -1.05 8.86
CA GLY A 66 10.19 -0.59 10.14
C GLY A 66 8.92 0.26 10.07
N ALA A 67 8.31 0.40 8.91
CA ALA A 67 7.09 1.18 8.78
C ALA A 67 5.86 0.39 9.23
N GLU A 68 4.96 1.04 9.95
CA GLU A 68 3.65 0.47 10.28
C GLU A 68 2.70 0.68 9.11
N THR A 69 2.13 -0.39 8.62
CA THR A 69 1.31 -0.38 7.42
C THR A 69 0.04 -1.19 7.64
N ASP A 70 -0.83 -1.19 6.63
CA ASP A 70 -2.01 -2.03 6.66
C ASP A 70 -1.65 -3.52 6.72
N LEU A 71 -2.45 -4.29 7.43
CA LEU A 71 -2.20 -5.72 7.64
C LEU A 71 -2.12 -6.51 6.32
N ASP A 72 -2.83 -6.08 5.30
CA ASP A 72 -2.86 -6.76 4.01
C ASP A 72 -1.47 -6.86 3.36
N LEU A 73 -0.56 -5.95 3.70
CA LEU A 73 0.80 -6.00 3.16
C LEU A 73 1.53 -7.30 3.55
N GLY A 74 1.24 -7.83 4.72
CA GLY A 74 1.79 -9.12 5.14
C GLY A 74 1.34 -10.25 4.24
N HIS A 75 0.08 -10.24 3.82
CA HIS A 75 -0.43 -11.22 2.87
C HIS A 75 0.21 -11.04 1.49
N TYR A 76 0.38 -9.81 1.04
CA TYR A 76 1.02 -9.53 -0.25
C TYR A 76 2.45 -10.04 -0.28
N GLU A 77 3.23 -9.79 0.78
CA GLU A 77 4.61 -10.30 0.86
C GLU A 77 4.67 -11.80 0.70
N ARG A 78 3.76 -12.51 1.36
CA ARG A 78 3.73 -13.96 1.28
C ARG A 78 3.34 -14.48 -0.10
N PHE A 79 2.39 -13.81 -0.75
CA PHE A 79 1.93 -14.23 -2.07
C PHE A 79 2.98 -14.02 -3.15
N ILE A 80 3.66 -12.87 -3.14
CA ILE A 80 4.65 -12.55 -4.17
C ILE A 80 6.07 -12.90 -3.76
N ASP A 81 6.27 -13.35 -2.53
CA ASP A 81 7.59 -13.70 -1.99
C ASP A 81 8.62 -12.58 -2.16
N GLU A 82 8.22 -11.37 -1.81
CA GLU A 82 9.03 -10.17 -1.85
C GLU A 82 8.76 -9.32 -0.61
N ASN A 83 9.79 -8.69 -0.07
CA ASN A 83 9.61 -7.73 1.00
C ASN A 83 9.07 -6.41 0.45
N LEU A 84 8.03 -5.92 1.07
CA LEU A 84 7.46 -4.62 0.76
C LEU A 84 8.06 -3.57 1.69
N SER A 85 7.83 -2.30 1.38
CA SER A 85 8.40 -1.19 2.12
C SER A 85 7.32 -0.19 2.53
N LYS A 86 7.74 0.88 3.22
CA LYS A 86 6.84 1.99 3.55
C LYS A 86 6.17 2.62 2.32
N TYR A 87 6.78 2.49 1.16
CA TYR A 87 6.20 3.02 -0.08
C TYR A 87 5.11 2.12 -0.66
N SER A 88 4.94 0.94 -0.13
CA SER A 88 3.93 -0.01 -0.60
C SER A 88 2.54 0.25 -0.03
N ASN A 89 2.43 1.07 1.01
CA ASN A 89 1.14 1.48 1.56
C ASN A 89 1.03 3.01 1.48
N VAL A 90 0.09 3.48 0.70
CA VAL A 90 -0.12 4.92 0.47
C VAL A 90 -1.47 5.32 1.03
N THR A 91 -1.49 6.30 1.92
CA THR A 91 -2.72 6.85 2.48
C THR A 91 -3.02 8.21 1.87
N THR A 92 -4.27 8.61 1.91
CA THR A 92 -4.69 9.96 1.49
C THR A 92 -3.94 11.02 2.30
N GLY A 93 -3.78 10.81 3.61
CA GLY A 93 -3.04 11.73 4.47
C GLY A 93 -1.58 11.87 4.06
N LYS A 94 -0.94 10.77 3.67
CA LYS A 94 0.46 10.82 3.20
C LYS A 94 0.59 11.63 1.91
N ILE A 95 -0.36 11.50 0.99
CA ILE A 95 -0.38 12.27 -0.25
C ILE A 95 -0.55 13.77 0.05
N TYR A 96 -1.52 14.14 0.88
CA TYR A 96 -1.72 15.54 1.28
C TYR A 96 -0.49 16.10 1.96
N TRP A 97 0.13 15.35 2.87
CA TRP A 97 1.34 15.77 3.54
C TRP A 97 2.45 16.09 2.54
N THR A 98 2.64 15.23 1.55
CA THR A 98 3.66 15.41 0.52
C THR A 98 3.39 16.66 -0.33
N VAL A 99 2.14 16.85 -0.76
CA VAL A 99 1.75 18.01 -1.59
C VAL A 99 1.92 19.31 -0.80
N LEU A 100 1.44 19.36 0.44
CA LEU A 100 1.55 20.54 1.27
C LEU A 100 3.01 20.91 1.53
N ASN A 101 3.87 19.94 1.81
CA ASN A 101 5.30 20.21 2.03
C ASN A 101 5.98 20.76 0.78
N LYS A 102 5.61 20.26 -0.39
CA LYS A 102 6.15 20.79 -1.64
C LYS A 102 5.71 22.23 -1.89
N GLU A 103 4.46 22.56 -1.60
CA GLU A 103 3.95 23.92 -1.75
C GLU A 103 4.60 24.89 -0.76
N ILE A 104 4.81 24.46 0.50
CA ILE A 104 5.54 25.26 1.49
C ILE A 104 6.96 25.53 1.01
N GLY A 105 7.65 24.52 0.50
CA GLY A 105 9.00 24.66 -0.05
C GLY A 105 9.06 25.66 -1.20
N ARG A 106 8.06 25.64 -2.08
CA ARG A 106 7.96 26.60 -3.19
C ARG A 106 7.75 28.03 -2.73
N ALA A 107 7.01 28.19 -1.64
CA ALA A 107 6.73 29.54 -1.09
C ALA A 107 7.97 30.18 -0.47
N HIS A 108 8.97 29.40 -0.11
CA HIS A 108 10.21 29.85 0.55
C HIS A 108 11.39 29.99 -0.40
N VAL A 109 11.21 29.72 -1.66
CA VAL A 109 12.27 29.82 -2.68
C VAL A 109 12.46 31.25 -3.16
#